data_32b5215be2cb79a97b9b59b3e7c6ad55
#
_entry.id   32b5215be2cb79a97b9b59b3e7c6ad55
#
_cell.length_a   1.000
_cell.length_b   1.000
_cell.length_c   1.000
_cell.angle_alpha   90.00
_cell.angle_beta   90.00
_cell.angle_gamma   90.00
#
_symmetry.space_group_name_H-M   'P 1'
#
loop_
_entity.id
_entity.type
_entity.pdbx_description
1 polymer ?
#
loop_
_entity_poly.entity_id
_entity_poly.type
_entity_poly.pdbx_seq_one_letter_code
_entity_poly.pdbx_strand_id
1 'polypeptide(L)'
;MNQPSTSQPLPPDMVESMQILRAVPIFSDIEESELAKIVRLCIRKKYKKGSIILLEEEETGAALFVIVSGKVKIVRTDDEGREVILSILGESDFFGEMAILDGLNRSASVVATTKTELIMIHRRDILKLIQDYPAVAIALLRELTMRLRKADAQIKSLSLKDAAGRVANVIIQLADDIGRIRQGRVEIEELPLQQDLANMAGTSRETISRMVHLFIKKGHIELQGNRLIVNDYEKFKRLYL
;
A
#
# COMPACT_ATOMS: atom_id res chain seq x y z
N MET A 1 -20.22 42.84 16.40
CA MET A 1 -21.15 41.75 16.01
C MET A 1 -20.54 41.03 14.85
N ASN A 2 -19.75 39.94 15.13
CA ASN A 2 -19.19 39.06 14.11
C ASN A 2 -20.24 37.97 13.84
N GLN A 3 -20.79 37.94 12.64
CA GLN A 3 -21.64 36.84 12.20
C GLN A 3 -20.77 35.57 12.08
N PRO A 4 -21.22 34.42 12.54
CA PRO A 4 -20.55 33.15 12.28
C PRO A 4 -20.63 32.88 10.78
N SER A 5 -19.48 32.70 10.15
CA SER A 5 -19.37 32.27 8.74
C SER A 5 -20.11 30.94 8.61
N THR A 6 -21.29 30.97 8.00
CA THR A 6 -22.01 29.79 7.55
C THR A 6 -21.12 29.03 6.57
N SER A 7 -20.49 27.97 7.04
CA SER A 7 -19.75 27.03 6.20
C SER A 7 -20.74 26.43 5.19
N GLN A 8 -20.60 26.81 3.92
CA GLN A 8 -21.36 26.14 2.85
C GLN A 8 -21.13 24.62 2.95
N PRO A 9 -22.17 23.80 2.81
CA PRO A 9 -22.03 22.36 2.83
C PRO A 9 -21.03 21.93 1.76
N LEU A 10 -20.17 20.97 2.09
CA LEU A 10 -19.18 20.42 1.17
C LEU A 10 -19.91 19.70 0.00
N PRO A 11 -19.43 19.83 -1.22
CA PRO A 11 -19.89 19.02 -2.35
C PRO A 11 -19.77 17.52 -2.04
N PRO A 12 -20.63 16.65 -2.62
CA PRO A 12 -20.65 15.21 -2.32
C PRO A 12 -19.31 14.50 -2.50
N ASP A 13 -18.54 14.87 -3.52
CA ASP A 13 -17.20 14.36 -3.80
C ASP A 13 -16.17 14.77 -2.73
N MET A 14 -16.35 15.93 -2.11
CA MET A 14 -15.52 16.36 -0.97
C MET A 14 -15.92 15.64 0.32
N VAL A 15 -17.19 15.35 0.52
CA VAL A 15 -17.66 14.54 1.67
C VAL A 15 -17.07 13.14 1.59
N GLU A 16 -17.10 12.51 0.42
CA GLU A 16 -16.47 11.20 0.18
C GLU A 16 -14.95 11.27 0.42
N SER A 17 -14.27 12.29 -0.11
CA SER A 17 -12.83 12.48 0.12
C SER A 17 -12.49 12.63 1.60
N MET A 18 -13.34 13.31 2.37
CA MET A 18 -13.17 13.49 3.82
C MET A 18 -13.30 12.15 4.56
N GLN A 19 -14.26 11.30 4.18
CA GLN A 19 -14.43 9.96 4.76
C GLN A 19 -13.21 9.07 4.46
N ILE A 20 -12.70 9.13 3.24
CA ILE A 20 -11.51 8.38 2.82
C ILE A 20 -10.28 8.85 3.60
N LEU A 21 -10.02 10.16 3.65
CA LEU A 21 -8.89 10.69 4.42
C LEU A 21 -9.00 10.33 5.91
N ARG A 22 -10.19 10.33 6.50
CA ARG A 22 -10.42 9.93 7.89
C ARG A 22 -10.02 8.47 8.16
N ALA A 23 -10.16 7.59 7.16
CA ALA A 23 -9.76 6.19 7.26
C ALA A 23 -8.23 5.98 7.19
N VAL A 24 -7.48 6.98 6.72
CA VAL A 24 -6.02 6.91 6.64
C VAL A 24 -5.41 7.27 8.00
N PRO A 25 -4.53 6.43 8.58
CA PRO A 25 -4.02 6.63 9.95
C PRO A 25 -3.40 8.00 10.22
N ILE A 26 -2.74 8.61 9.23
CA ILE A 26 -2.09 9.92 9.39
C ILE A 26 -3.08 11.09 9.50
N PHE A 27 -4.35 10.89 9.15
CA PHE A 27 -5.40 11.92 9.22
C PHE A 27 -6.49 11.59 10.23
N SER A 28 -6.43 10.43 10.92
CA SER A 28 -7.50 9.94 11.80
C SER A 28 -7.83 10.89 12.96
N ASP A 29 -6.81 11.55 13.52
CA ASP A 29 -6.92 12.39 14.71
C ASP A 29 -7.11 13.89 14.39
N ILE A 30 -7.29 14.24 13.10
CA ILE A 30 -7.52 15.63 12.69
C ILE A 30 -8.99 16.00 12.91
N GLU A 31 -9.21 17.18 13.49
CA GLU A 31 -10.56 17.74 13.66
C GLU A 31 -11.29 17.89 12.31
N GLU A 32 -12.60 17.67 12.32
CA GLU A 32 -13.41 17.65 11.09
C GLU A 32 -13.33 18.97 10.31
N SER A 33 -13.33 20.10 11.01
CA SER A 33 -13.22 21.43 10.43
C SER A 33 -11.89 21.64 9.70
N GLU A 34 -10.81 21.06 10.21
CA GLU A 34 -9.48 21.14 9.61
C GLU A 34 -9.33 20.14 8.45
N LEU A 35 -9.87 18.93 8.62
CA LEU A 35 -9.91 17.94 7.54
C LEU A 35 -10.68 18.47 6.32
N ALA A 36 -11.77 19.21 6.55
CA ALA A 36 -12.52 19.89 5.48
C ALA A 36 -11.67 20.93 4.72
N LYS A 37 -10.73 21.60 5.40
CA LYS A 37 -9.78 22.52 4.72
C LYS A 37 -8.78 21.76 3.87
N ILE A 38 -8.28 20.62 4.37
CA ILE A 38 -7.34 19.75 3.64
C ILE A 38 -8.00 19.21 2.38
N VAL A 39 -9.23 18.72 2.48
CA VAL A 39 -9.99 18.18 1.35
C VAL A 39 -10.13 19.19 0.21
N ARG A 40 -10.26 20.48 0.52
CA ARG A 40 -10.32 21.55 -0.50
C ARG A 40 -9.01 21.75 -1.28
N LEU A 41 -7.88 21.28 -0.74
CA LEU A 41 -6.56 21.33 -1.38
C LEU A 41 -6.25 20.02 -2.14
N CYS A 42 -7.11 19.02 -2.00
CA CYS A 42 -6.94 17.72 -2.62
C CYS A 42 -7.29 17.75 -4.12
N ILE A 43 -6.51 17.02 -4.90
CA ILE A 43 -6.76 16.83 -6.34
C ILE A 43 -7.03 15.35 -6.57
N ARG A 44 -8.20 15.02 -7.12
CA ARG A 44 -8.53 13.66 -7.53
C ARG A 44 -7.91 13.33 -8.89
N LYS A 45 -7.30 12.15 -9.00
CA LYS A 45 -6.71 11.62 -10.24
C LYS A 45 -7.13 10.19 -10.46
N LYS A 46 -7.42 9.83 -11.72
CA LYS A 46 -7.82 8.47 -12.13
C LYS A 46 -6.79 7.90 -13.09
N TYR A 47 -6.42 6.65 -12.85
CA TYR A 47 -5.43 5.93 -13.62
C TYR A 47 -6.01 4.61 -14.12
N LYS A 48 -5.63 4.24 -15.35
CA LYS A 48 -5.95 2.92 -15.91
C LYS A 48 -4.97 1.88 -15.36
N LYS A 49 -5.37 0.62 -15.38
CA LYS A 49 -4.46 -0.50 -15.11
C LYS A 49 -3.22 -0.40 -16.00
N GLY A 50 -2.03 -0.57 -15.40
CA GLY A 50 -0.73 -0.47 -16.07
C GLY A 50 -0.17 0.95 -16.18
N SER A 51 -0.91 1.99 -15.76
CA SER A 51 -0.38 3.36 -15.76
C SER A 51 0.73 3.52 -14.73
N ILE A 52 1.83 4.16 -15.12
CA ILE A 52 2.86 4.64 -14.20
C ILE A 52 2.33 5.92 -13.56
N ILE A 53 2.28 5.95 -12.22
CA ILE A 53 1.80 7.08 -11.41
C ILE A 53 2.97 7.95 -10.99
N LEU A 54 4.06 7.30 -10.54
CA LEU A 54 5.34 7.90 -10.22
C LEU A 54 6.44 7.09 -10.88
N LEU A 55 7.49 7.76 -11.35
CA LEU A 55 8.69 7.10 -11.87
C LEU A 55 9.84 7.28 -10.86
N GLU A 56 10.60 6.21 -10.64
CA GLU A 56 11.82 6.24 -9.82
C GLU A 56 12.80 7.29 -10.33
N GLU A 57 13.47 7.98 -9.40
CA GLU A 57 14.44 9.05 -9.67
C GLU A 57 13.88 10.33 -10.33
N GLU A 58 12.56 10.40 -10.56
CA GLU A 58 11.94 11.59 -11.14
C GLU A 58 11.95 12.75 -10.14
N GLU A 59 12.41 13.92 -10.60
CA GLU A 59 12.48 15.18 -9.82
C GLU A 59 11.12 15.91 -9.74
N THR A 60 10.04 15.32 -10.24
CA THR A 60 8.74 16.00 -10.28
C THR A 60 8.15 16.23 -8.90
N GLY A 61 7.51 17.39 -8.76
CA GLY A 61 6.96 17.97 -7.54
C GLY A 61 6.44 16.97 -6.51
N ALA A 62 7.06 16.95 -5.34
CA ALA A 62 6.69 16.02 -4.28
C ALA A 62 5.23 16.22 -3.85
N ALA A 63 4.48 15.12 -3.83
CA ALA A 63 3.10 15.05 -3.37
C ALA A 63 2.86 13.71 -2.67
N LEU A 64 1.93 13.71 -1.71
CA LEU A 64 1.35 12.52 -1.10
C LEU A 64 0.18 12.06 -1.96
N PHE A 65 0.04 10.76 -2.11
CA PHE A 65 -1.08 10.13 -2.79
C PHE A 65 -1.78 9.17 -1.84
N VAL A 66 -3.09 9.33 -1.68
CA VAL A 66 -3.96 8.42 -0.93
C VAL A 66 -4.80 7.64 -1.93
N ILE A 67 -4.89 6.33 -1.74
CA ILE A 67 -5.66 5.43 -2.62
C ILE A 67 -7.13 5.47 -2.20
N VAL A 68 -7.96 6.01 -3.08
CA VAL A 68 -9.43 6.05 -2.93
C VAL A 68 -10.03 4.70 -3.28
N SER A 69 -9.57 4.12 -4.39
CA SER A 69 -10.01 2.80 -4.87
C SER A 69 -8.95 2.20 -5.80
N GLY A 70 -8.94 0.88 -5.90
CA GLY A 70 -7.98 0.16 -6.72
C GLY A 70 -6.73 -0.25 -5.96
N LYS A 71 -5.69 -0.63 -6.71
CA LYS A 71 -4.42 -1.14 -6.15
C LYS A 71 -3.24 -0.63 -6.97
N VAL A 72 -2.14 -0.39 -6.30
CA VAL A 72 -0.86 -0.04 -6.91
C VAL A 72 0.25 -0.98 -6.43
N LYS A 73 1.28 -1.17 -7.24
CA LYS A 73 2.54 -1.81 -6.82
C LYS A 73 3.65 -0.76 -6.76
N ILE A 74 4.46 -0.84 -5.70
CA ILE A 74 5.69 -0.07 -5.54
C ILE A 74 6.83 -0.93 -6.06
N VAL A 75 7.57 -0.45 -7.05
CA VAL A 75 8.59 -1.24 -7.74
C VAL A 75 9.89 -0.48 -7.88
N ARG A 76 11.00 -1.23 -7.84
CA ARG A 76 12.30 -0.77 -8.32
C ARG A 76 12.72 -1.64 -9.49
N THR A 77 13.37 -1.02 -10.45
CA THR A 77 13.82 -1.70 -11.66
C THR A 77 15.33 -1.51 -11.79
N ASP A 78 16.05 -2.57 -12.10
CA ASP A 78 17.48 -2.46 -12.40
C ASP A 78 17.73 -2.10 -13.89
N ASP A 79 19.00 -1.88 -14.23
CA ASP A 79 19.42 -1.51 -15.59
C ASP A 79 19.10 -2.58 -16.66
N GLU A 80 18.86 -3.83 -16.24
CA GLU A 80 18.46 -4.93 -17.10
C GLU A 80 16.93 -5.06 -17.25
N GLY A 81 16.16 -4.16 -16.61
CA GLY A 81 14.69 -4.16 -16.65
C GLY A 81 14.04 -5.20 -15.71
N ARG A 82 14.79 -5.80 -14.78
CA ARG A 82 14.23 -6.73 -13.79
C ARG A 82 13.56 -5.93 -12.67
N GLU A 83 12.31 -6.24 -12.39
CA GLU A 83 11.54 -5.58 -11.35
C GLU A 83 11.64 -6.32 -10.01
N VAL A 84 11.81 -5.56 -8.93
CA VAL A 84 11.55 -5.99 -7.55
C VAL A 84 10.31 -5.25 -7.06
N ILE A 85 9.30 -5.98 -6.59
CA ILE A 85 8.12 -5.40 -5.98
C ILE A 85 8.35 -5.27 -4.47
N LEU A 86 8.38 -4.04 -3.99
CA LEU A 86 8.60 -3.72 -2.57
C LEU A 86 7.32 -3.88 -1.76
N SER A 87 6.17 -3.46 -2.31
CA SER A 87 4.85 -3.60 -1.68
C SER A 87 3.71 -3.47 -2.70
N ILE A 88 2.53 -3.97 -2.30
CA ILE A 88 1.26 -3.72 -2.99
C ILE A 88 0.39 -2.96 -2.00
N LEU A 89 -0.13 -1.81 -2.44
CA LEU A 89 -0.96 -0.93 -1.63
C LEU A 89 -2.38 -0.90 -2.19
N GLY A 90 -3.36 -0.81 -1.29
CA GLY A 90 -4.79 -0.79 -1.60
C GLY A 90 -5.51 0.44 -1.06
N GLU A 91 -6.82 0.37 -0.97
CA GLU A 91 -7.69 1.44 -0.47
C GLU A 91 -7.28 1.89 0.95
N SER A 92 -7.29 3.21 1.18
CA SER A 92 -6.85 3.88 2.40
C SER A 92 -5.34 3.82 2.68
N ASP A 93 -4.54 3.16 1.85
CA ASP A 93 -3.09 3.30 1.90
C ASP A 93 -2.63 4.61 1.25
N PHE A 94 -1.39 5.01 1.57
CA PHE A 94 -0.77 6.19 0.96
C PHE A 94 0.69 5.93 0.55
N PHE A 95 1.19 6.74 -0.40
CA PHE A 95 2.57 6.67 -0.88
C PHE A 95 3.08 8.06 -1.32
N GLY A 96 4.38 8.15 -1.59
CA GLY A 96 5.05 9.38 -2.03
C GLY A 96 5.51 10.28 -0.89
N GLU A 97 5.39 9.82 0.37
CA GLU A 97 5.78 10.54 1.58
C GLU A 97 7.28 10.76 1.69
N MET A 98 8.12 9.84 1.20
CA MET A 98 9.58 9.90 1.37
C MET A 98 10.14 11.17 0.75
N ALA A 99 9.87 11.44 -0.52
CA ALA A 99 10.30 12.65 -1.21
C ALA A 99 9.75 13.96 -0.59
N ILE A 100 8.65 13.89 0.17
CA ILE A 100 8.13 15.02 0.94
C ILE A 100 9.03 15.31 2.13
N LEU A 101 9.44 14.26 2.85
CA LEU A 101 10.14 14.34 4.12
C LEU A 101 11.64 14.64 3.94
N ASP A 102 12.31 13.92 3.04
CA ASP A 102 13.76 14.03 2.83
C ASP A 102 14.14 15.02 1.71
N GLY A 103 13.19 15.38 0.84
CA GLY A 103 13.44 16.28 -0.28
C GLY A 103 14.25 15.65 -1.43
N LEU A 104 14.44 14.33 -1.40
CA LEU A 104 15.15 13.59 -2.45
C LEU A 104 14.19 13.20 -3.59
N ASN A 105 14.75 12.65 -4.66
CA ASN A 105 13.98 12.11 -5.79
C ASN A 105 13.10 10.93 -5.36
N ARG A 106 12.20 10.50 -6.24
CA ARG A 106 11.32 9.36 -5.97
C ARG A 106 12.15 8.09 -5.74
N SER A 107 11.98 7.47 -4.59
CA SER A 107 12.73 6.26 -4.18
C SER A 107 12.33 4.99 -4.93
N ALA A 108 11.18 4.99 -5.61
CA ALA A 108 10.65 3.87 -6.36
C ALA A 108 9.58 4.34 -7.35
N SER A 109 9.32 3.54 -8.37
CA SER A 109 8.19 3.71 -9.27
C SER A 109 6.90 3.17 -8.65
N VAL A 110 5.76 3.77 -9.03
CA VAL A 110 4.43 3.34 -8.61
C VAL A 110 3.58 3.07 -9.83
N VAL A 111 3.05 1.85 -9.94
CA VAL A 111 2.28 1.38 -11.09
C VAL A 111 0.89 0.90 -10.66
N ALA A 112 -0.17 1.37 -11.32
CA ALA A 112 -1.53 0.92 -11.09
C ALA A 112 -1.71 -0.54 -11.55
N THR A 113 -2.10 -1.44 -10.65
CA THR A 113 -2.37 -2.86 -10.98
C THR A 113 -3.83 -3.11 -11.35
N THR A 114 -4.71 -2.19 -11.00
CA THR A 114 -6.14 -2.13 -11.36
C THR A 114 -6.48 -0.72 -11.85
N LYS A 115 -7.74 -0.48 -12.23
CA LYS A 115 -8.24 0.90 -12.35
C LYS A 115 -8.17 1.53 -10.97
N THR A 116 -7.46 2.64 -10.84
CA THR A 116 -7.12 3.24 -9.55
C THR A 116 -7.54 4.71 -9.52
N GLU A 117 -8.14 5.13 -8.42
CA GLU A 117 -8.44 6.53 -8.13
C GLU A 117 -7.63 6.98 -6.91
N LEU A 118 -7.02 8.16 -7.01
CA LEU A 118 -6.12 8.72 -6.00
C LEU A 118 -6.57 10.13 -5.60
N ILE A 119 -6.33 10.46 -4.33
CA ILE A 119 -6.29 11.83 -3.83
C ILE A 119 -4.82 12.24 -3.75
N MET A 120 -4.47 13.36 -4.39
CA MET A 120 -3.13 13.94 -4.35
C MET A 120 -3.14 15.18 -3.47
N ILE A 121 -2.16 15.31 -2.57
CA ILE A 121 -1.94 16.45 -1.68
C ILE A 121 -0.50 16.94 -1.90
N HIS A 122 -0.33 18.24 -2.19
CA HIS A 122 0.98 18.79 -2.45
C HIS A 122 1.89 18.81 -1.21
N ARG A 123 3.21 18.69 -1.43
CA ARG A 123 4.24 18.73 -0.38
C ARG A 123 4.06 19.86 0.62
N ARG A 124 3.85 21.10 0.12
CA ARG A 124 3.71 22.27 0.98
C ARG A 124 2.56 22.13 1.97
N ASP A 125 1.44 21.52 1.54
CA ASP A 125 0.23 21.40 2.34
C ASP A 125 0.41 20.30 3.41
N ILE A 126 1.10 19.19 3.06
CA ILE A 126 1.49 18.15 4.03
C ILE A 126 2.48 18.67 5.07
N LEU A 127 3.51 19.42 4.65
CA LEU A 127 4.49 19.99 5.59
C LEU A 127 3.84 21.00 6.54
N LYS A 128 2.91 21.82 6.04
CA LYS A 128 2.13 22.71 6.88
C LYS A 128 1.26 21.92 7.87
N LEU A 129 0.60 20.86 7.41
CA LEU A 129 -0.22 20.00 8.27
C LEU A 129 0.60 19.39 9.40
N ILE A 130 1.81 18.91 9.12
CA ILE A 130 2.73 18.35 10.11
C ILE A 130 3.12 19.41 11.16
N GLN A 131 3.32 20.67 10.74
CA GLN A 131 3.64 21.78 11.65
C GLN A 131 2.45 22.16 12.53
N ASP A 132 1.27 22.24 11.95
CA ASP A 132 0.05 22.66 12.65
C ASP A 132 -0.49 21.54 13.57
N TYR A 133 -0.26 20.26 13.22
CA TYR A 133 -0.76 19.07 13.93
C TYR A 133 0.36 18.05 14.17
N PRO A 134 1.14 18.15 15.25
CA PRO A 134 2.22 17.20 15.56
C PRO A 134 1.79 15.73 15.63
N ALA A 135 0.51 15.46 15.93
CA ALA A 135 -0.06 14.11 15.92
C ALA A 135 0.07 13.44 14.53
N VAL A 136 -0.01 14.22 13.44
CA VAL A 136 0.20 13.74 12.07
C VAL A 136 1.64 13.22 11.89
N ALA A 137 2.62 13.95 12.43
CA ALA A 137 4.02 13.50 12.40
C ALA A 137 4.20 12.18 13.16
N ILE A 138 3.58 12.04 14.33
CA ILE A 138 3.63 10.80 15.12
C ILE A 138 3.00 9.63 14.36
N ALA A 139 1.84 9.84 13.75
CA ALA A 139 1.16 8.81 12.95
C ALA A 139 2.00 8.42 11.72
N LEU A 140 2.62 9.38 11.04
CA LEU A 140 3.51 9.13 9.92
C LEU A 140 4.77 8.34 10.34
N LEU A 141 5.38 8.69 11.48
CA LEU A 141 6.52 7.96 12.04
C LEU A 141 6.15 6.52 12.40
N ARG A 142 4.97 6.27 12.96
CA ARG A 142 4.46 4.92 13.22
C ARG A 142 4.34 4.10 11.93
N GLU A 143 3.76 4.69 10.90
CA GLU A 143 3.62 4.03 9.60
C GLU A 143 4.99 3.71 8.97
N LEU A 144 5.92 4.67 8.96
CA LEU A 144 7.28 4.45 8.47
C LEU A 144 8.03 3.37 9.28
N THR A 145 7.81 3.31 10.59
CA THR A 145 8.38 2.26 11.44
C THR A 145 7.81 0.88 11.08
N MET A 146 6.50 0.79 10.79
CA MET A 146 5.89 -0.46 10.32
C MET A 146 6.45 -0.89 8.97
N ARG A 147 6.59 0.04 8.02
CA ARG A 147 7.20 -0.23 6.71
C ARG A 147 8.65 -0.69 6.84
N LEU A 148 9.44 -0.09 7.73
CA LEU A 148 10.81 -0.51 8.01
C LEU A 148 10.84 -1.95 8.56
N ARG A 149 9.98 -2.30 9.52
CA ARG A 149 9.88 -3.68 10.03
C ARG A 149 9.50 -4.69 8.94
N LYS A 150 8.62 -4.32 8.01
CA LYS A 150 8.28 -5.16 6.85
C LYS A 150 9.50 -5.36 5.92
N ALA A 151 10.26 -4.30 5.67
CA ALA A 151 11.49 -4.37 4.88
C ALA A 151 12.55 -5.27 5.54
N ASP A 152 12.76 -5.15 6.86
CA ASP A 152 13.67 -6.01 7.62
C ASP A 152 13.25 -7.50 7.53
N ALA A 153 11.94 -7.78 7.66
CA ALA A 153 11.41 -9.13 7.53
C ALA A 153 11.61 -9.69 6.11
N GLN A 154 11.48 -8.84 5.08
CA GLN A 154 11.73 -9.23 3.68
C GLN A 154 13.22 -9.54 3.45
N ILE A 155 14.13 -8.69 3.94
CA ILE A 155 15.59 -8.92 3.87
C ILE A 155 15.94 -10.25 4.57
N LYS A 156 15.41 -10.47 5.78
CA LYS A 156 15.60 -11.75 6.51
C LYS A 156 15.10 -12.94 5.69
N SER A 157 13.92 -12.80 5.06
CA SER A 157 13.34 -13.86 4.24
C SER A 157 14.20 -14.18 3.02
N LEU A 158 14.66 -13.16 2.30
CA LEU A 158 15.51 -13.32 1.12
C LEU A 158 16.88 -13.95 1.46
N SER A 159 17.43 -13.60 2.62
CA SER A 159 18.79 -14.03 3.04
C SER A 159 18.81 -15.42 3.68
N LEU A 160 17.77 -15.80 4.43
CA LEU A 160 17.80 -16.96 5.31
C LEU A 160 16.81 -18.08 4.98
N LYS A 161 15.80 -17.83 4.10
CA LYS A 161 14.77 -18.83 3.79
C LYS A 161 15.03 -19.50 2.44
N ASP A 162 14.60 -20.75 2.36
CA ASP A 162 14.51 -21.47 1.09
C ASP A 162 13.36 -20.94 0.22
N ALA A 163 13.21 -21.48 -0.97
CA ALA A 163 12.18 -21.06 -1.91
C ALA A 163 10.75 -21.20 -1.33
N ALA A 164 10.48 -22.27 -0.57
CA ALA A 164 9.17 -22.47 0.04
C ALA A 164 8.89 -21.41 1.11
N GLY A 165 9.86 -21.12 1.97
CA GLY A 165 9.76 -20.09 3.00
C GLY A 165 9.60 -18.69 2.40
N ARG A 166 10.32 -18.33 1.31
CA ARG A 166 10.15 -17.04 0.64
C ARG A 166 8.76 -16.87 0.02
N VAL A 167 8.26 -17.90 -0.67
CA VAL A 167 6.91 -17.88 -1.25
C VAL A 167 5.84 -17.80 -0.16
N ALA A 168 5.98 -18.57 0.91
CA ALA A 168 5.07 -18.49 2.05
C ALA A 168 5.08 -17.10 2.71
N ASN A 169 6.26 -16.48 2.84
CA ASN A 169 6.39 -15.12 3.38
C ASN A 169 5.64 -14.10 2.53
N VAL A 170 5.70 -14.20 1.19
CA VAL A 170 4.92 -13.33 0.29
C VAL A 170 3.42 -13.54 0.47
N ILE A 171 2.95 -14.79 0.61
CA ILE A 171 1.53 -15.07 0.87
C ILE A 171 1.09 -14.47 2.21
N ILE A 172 1.92 -14.59 3.26
CA ILE A 172 1.65 -14.00 4.58
C ILE A 172 1.60 -12.47 4.49
N GLN A 173 2.55 -11.86 3.80
CA GLN A 173 2.56 -10.40 3.59
C GLN A 173 1.29 -9.93 2.86
N LEU A 174 0.89 -10.60 1.78
CA LEU A 174 -0.35 -10.27 1.07
C LEU A 174 -1.60 -10.48 1.92
N ALA A 175 -1.59 -11.52 2.78
CA ALA A 175 -2.66 -11.78 3.73
C ALA A 175 -2.80 -10.65 4.77
N ASP A 176 -1.66 -10.13 5.27
CA ASP A 176 -1.65 -9.00 6.20
C ASP A 176 -2.02 -7.67 5.53
N ASP A 177 -1.60 -7.46 4.26
CA ASP A 177 -1.80 -6.18 3.56
C ASP A 177 -3.20 -6.04 2.95
N ILE A 178 -3.72 -7.10 2.29
CA ILE A 178 -4.95 -7.06 1.49
C ILE A 178 -5.92 -8.22 1.77
N GLY A 179 -5.60 -9.08 2.74
CA GLY A 179 -6.42 -10.24 3.09
C GLY A 179 -7.62 -9.88 3.97
N ARG A 180 -8.68 -10.68 3.89
CA ARG A 180 -9.84 -10.59 4.77
C ARG A 180 -9.88 -11.80 5.69
N ILE A 181 -9.87 -11.57 6.99
CA ILE A 181 -9.92 -12.64 8.00
C ILE A 181 -11.37 -13.05 8.21
N ARG A 182 -11.63 -14.36 8.05
CA ARG A 182 -12.92 -14.99 8.35
C ARG A 182 -12.70 -16.32 9.08
N GLN A 183 -13.11 -16.43 10.32
CA GLN A 183 -13.07 -17.67 11.11
C GLN A 183 -11.70 -18.38 11.12
N GLY A 184 -10.60 -17.61 11.27
CA GLY A 184 -9.24 -18.15 11.28
C GLY A 184 -8.64 -18.45 9.89
N ARG A 185 -9.42 -18.30 8.83
CA ARG A 185 -8.98 -18.30 7.43
C ARG A 185 -8.68 -16.89 6.98
N VAL A 186 -7.76 -16.75 6.03
CA VAL A 186 -7.52 -15.46 5.35
C VAL A 186 -7.75 -15.63 3.86
N GLU A 187 -8.56 -14.76 3.30
CA GLU A 187 -8.93 -14.74 1.90
C GLU A 187 -8.30 -13.54 1.20
N ILE A 188 -7.53 -13.79 0.15
CA ILE A 188 -6.98 -12.78 -0.77
C ILE A 188 -7.82 -12.87 -2.06
N GLU A 189 -8.75 -11.92 -2.25
CA GLU A 189 -9.74 -12.00 -3.35
C GLU A 189 -9.11 -11.82 -4.73
N GLU A 190 -8.07 -10.98 -4.83
CA GLU A 190 -7.37 -10.68 -6.09
C GLU A 190 -5.88 -10.93 -5.90
N LEU A 191 -5.47 -12.18 -6.13
CA LEU A 191 -4.07 -12.56 -6.07
C LEU A 191 -3.29 -11.83 -7.19
N PRO A 192 -2.12 -11.24 -6.90
CA PRO A 192 -1.23 -10.70 -7.91
C PRO A 192 -0.85 -11.74 -8.97
N LEU A 193 -0.40 -11.28 -10.12
CA LEU A 193 0.09 -12.17 -11.17
C LEU A 193 1.24 -13.04 -10.63
N GLN A 194 1.38 -14.26 -11.14
CA GLN A 194 2.48 -15.14 -10.72
C GLN A 194 3.87 -14.51 -10.92
N GLN A 195 4.01 -13.63 -11.92
CA GLN A 195 5.25 -12.88 -12.12
C GLN A 195 5.46 -11.85 -10.99
N ASP A 196 4.41 -11.15 -10.57
CA ASP A 196 4.50 -10.20 -9.45
C ASP A 196 4.85 -10.93 -8.14
N LEU A 197 4.24 -12.10 -7.89
CA LEU A 197 4.62 -12.96 -6.74
C LEU A 197 6.08 -13.41 -6.82
N ALA A 198 6.58 -13.73 -8.02
CA ALA A 198 7.97 -14.10 -8.23
C ALA A 198 8.92 -12.92 -7.93
N ASN A 199 8.58 -11.71 -8.39
CA ASN A 199 9.32 -10.49 -8.16
C ASN A 199 9.33 -10.09 -6.66
N MET A 200 8.25 -10.37 -5.91
CA MET A 200 8.18 -10.19 -4.45
C MET A 200 9.05 -11.22 -3.71
N ALA A 201 9.03 -12.49 -4.14
CA ALA A 201 9.73 -13.59 -3.47
C ALA A 201 11.21 -13.72 -3.89
N GLY A 202 11.70 -12.90 -4.81
CA GLY A 202 13.04 -13.02 -5.37
C GLY A 202 13.29 -14.40 -5.99
N THR A 203 12.35 -14.90 -6.79
CA THR A 203 12.40 -16.25 -7.39
C THR A 203 11.79 -16.28 -8.80
N SER A 204 11.74 -17.45 -9.44
CA SER A 204 11.12 -17.59 -10.75
C SER A 204 9.61 -17.90 -10.67
N ARG A 205 8.88 -17.57 -11.74
CA ARG A 205 7.45 -17.89 -11.88
C ARG A 205 7.18 -19.39 -11.74
N GLU A 206 8.06 -20.25 -12.27
CA GLU A 206 7.96 -21.70 -12.17
C GLU A 206 8.07 -22.16 -10.71
N THR A 207 8.96 -21.52 -9.93
CA THR A 207 9.10 -21.79 -8.50
C THR A 207 7.85 -21.39 -7.72
N ILE A 208 7.24 -20.22 -8.03
CA ILE A 208 5.95 -19.82 -7.47
C ILE A 208 4.90 -20.90 -7.73
N SER A 209 4.71 -21.29 -9.00
CA SER A 209 3.74 -22.32 -9.36
C SER A 209 3.96 -23.63 -8.59
N ARG A 210 5.19 -24.11 -8.54
CA ARG A 210 5.56 -25.32 -7.82
C ARG A 210 5.27 -25.23 -6.31
N MET A 211 5.60 -24.11 -5.67
CA MET A 211 5.37 -23.93 -4.23
C MET A 211 3.90 -23.77 -3.88
N VAL A 212 3.14 -23.04 -4.68
CA VAL A 212 1.68 -22.93 -4.53
C VAL A 212 1.03 -24.31 -4.62
N HIS A 213 1.38 -25.12 -5.61
CA HIS A 213 0.90 -26.52 -5.71
C HIS A 213 1.28 -27.37 -4.50
N LEU A 214 2.51 -27.20 -3.96
CA LEU A 214 2.94 -27.87 -2.75
C LEU A 214 2.08 -27.51 -1.54
N PHE A 215 1.76 -26.21 -1.36
CA PHE A 215 0.94 -25.73 -0.26
C PHE A 215 -0.51 -26.20 -0.38
N ILE A 216 -1.06 -26.26 -1.60
CA ILE A 216 -2.39 -26.85 -1.88
C ILE A 216 -2.38 -28.35 -1.50
N LYS A 217 -1.39 -29.11 -1.97
CA LYS A 217 -1.26 -30.55 -1.67
C LYS A 217 -1.17 -30.84 -0.16
N LYS A 218 -0.55 -29.92 0.60
CA LYS A 218 -0.46 -30.00 2.07
C LYS A 218 -1.73 -29.51 2.78
N GLY A 219 -2.74 -29.02 2.07
CA GLY A 219 -3.96 -28.46 2.63
C GLY A 219 -3.79 -27.13 3.35
N HIS A 220 -2.68 -26.42 3.12
CA HIS A 220 -2.39 -25.15 3.78
C HIS A 220 -3.15 -24.00 3.13
N ILE A 221 -3.29 -24.05 1.80
CA ILE A 221 -4.00 -23.05 1.01
C ILE A 221 -4.94 -23.69 0.00
N GLU A 222 -5.92 -22.94 -0.45
CA GLU A 222 -6.79 -23.25 -1.60
C GLU A 222 -6.69 -22.14 -2.64
N LEU A 223 -6.81 -22.51 -3.91
CA LEU A 223 -6.85 -21.54 -5.01
C LEU A 223 -8.15 -21.73 -5.78
N GLN A 224 -8.98 -20.68 -5.83
CA GLN A 224 -10.27 -20.66 -6.51
C GLN A 224 -10.27 -19.53 -7.56
N GLY A 225 -9.91 -19.84 -8.80
CA GLY A 225 -9.66 -18.83 -9.82
C GLY A 225 -8.50 -17.91 -9.43
N ASN A 226 -8.77 -16.62 -9.23
CA ASN A 226 -7.78 -15.62 -8.79
C ASN A 226 -7.82 -15.34 -7.28
N ARG A 227 -8.58 -16.15 -6.52
CA ARG A 227 -8.73 -16.03 -5.06
C ARG A 227 -7.88 -17.09 -4.38
N LEU A 228 -7.05 -16.67 -3.43
CA LEU A 228 -6.27 -17.55 -2.58
C LEU A 228 -6.85 -17.53 -1.17
N ILE A 229 -7.01 -18.71 -0.57
CA ILE A 229 -7.51 -18.89 0.79
C ILE A 229 -6.42 -19.60 1.59
N VAL A 230 -5.98 -19.00 2.69
CA VAL A 230 -5.13 -19.66 3.70
C VAL A 230 -6.04 -20.29 4.73
N ASN A 231 -6.03 -21.63 4.81
CA ASN A 231 -7.01 -22.42 5.60
C ASN A 231 -6.89 -22.24 7.11
N ASP A 232 -5.66 -22.15 7.62
CA ASP A 232 -5.33 -21.88 9.02
C ASP A 232 -4.14 -20.90 9.04
N TYR A 233 -4.47 -19.63 9.19
CA TYR A 233 -3.48 -18.56 9.04
C TYR A 233 -2.40 -18.60 10.11
N GLU A 234 -2.77 -18.83 11.36
CA GLU A 234 -1.82 -18.87 12.46
C GLU A 234 -0.89 -20.09 12.37
N LYS A 235 -1.42 -21.23 11.94
CA LYS A 235 -0.61 -22.42 11.67
C LYS A 235 0.33 -22.20 10.50
N PHE A 236 -0.14 -21.57 9.42
CA PHE A 236 0.67 -21.27 8.25
C PHE A 236 1.83 -20.35 8.63
N LYS A 237 1.56 -19.30 9.41
CA LYS A 237 2.61 -18.40 9.95
C LYS A 237 3.65 -19.18 10.76
N ARG A 238 3.25 -20.01 11.71
CA ARG A 238 4.18 -20.79 12.56
C ARG A 238 5.05 -21.78 11.77
N LEU A 239 4.56 -22.28 10.63
CA LEU A 239 5.31 -23.25 9.82
C LEU A 239 6.36 -22.59 8.92
N TYR A 240 6.17 -21.33 8.55
CA TYR A 240 6.97 -20.69 7.51
C TYR A 240 7.63 -19.36 7.93
N LEU A 241 7.27 -18.73 9.06
CA LEU A 241 7.96 -17.58 9.64
C LEU A 241 9.01 -18.00 10.66
#